data_bc12c4a90ba6999dab0a6def7abdd970
#
_entry.id   bc12c4a90ba6999dab0a6def7abdd970
#
_cell.length_a   1.000
_cell.length_b   1.000
_cell.length_c   1.000
_cell.angle_alpha   90.00
_cell.angle_beta   90.00
_cell.angle_gamma   90.00
#
_symmetry.space_group_name_H-M   'P 1'
#
loop_
_entity.id
_entity.type
_entity.pdbx_description
1 polymer ?
#
loop_
_entity_poly.entity_id
_entity_poly.type
_entity_poly.pdbx_seq_one_letter_code
_entity_poly.pdbx_strand_id
1 'polypeptide(L)' 'MSYHQRPLELRLAISSEAEALMISFGDQAYAEARLRAEEASSNFLARDWNEVAHMVARKTMKRPTFLAQVFH' A
#
# COMPACT_ATOMS: atom_id res chain seq x y z
N MET A 1 -25.30 10.52 -1.02
CA MET A 1 -24.10 10.46 -1.80
C MET A 1 -23.33 9.23 -1.52
N SER A 2 -23.15 8.47 -2.53
CA SER A 2 -22.53 7.17 -2.36
C SER A 2 -21.04 7.27 -2.08
N TYR A 3 -20.43 8.40 -2.39
CA TYR A 3 -19.00 8.49 -2.15
C TYR A 3 -18.66 8.49 -0.66
N HIS A 4 -19.63 8.66 0.17
CA HIS A 4 -19.40 8.56 1.61
C HIS A 4 -19.13 7.12 2.02
N GLN A 5 -19.66 6.18 1.28
CA GLN A 5 -19.39 4.78 1.55
C GLN A 5 -18.23 4.24 0.77
N ARG A 6 -17.77 5.00 -0.21
CA ARG A 6 -16.62 4.59 -0.97
C ARG A 6 -15.42 4.20 -0.13
N PRO A 7 -15.18 4.88 0.98
CA PRO A 7 -13.96 4.58 1.73
C PRO A 7 -13.79 3.12 2.08
N LEU A 8 -14.87 2.42 2.33
CA LEU A 8 -14.74 1.02 2.67
C LEU A 8 -14.28 0.20 1.49
N GLU A 9 -14.94 0.35 0.35
CA GLU A 9 -14.53 -0.36 -0.85
C GLU A 9 -13.15 0.06 -1.29
N LEU A 10 -12.86 1.34 -1.19
CA LEU A 10 -11.58 1.84 -1.58
C LEU A 10 -10.48 1.26 -0.71
N ARG A 11 -10.74 1.14 0.58
CA ARG A 11 -9.78 0.54 1.48
C ARG A 11 -9.50 -0.91 1.14
N LEU A 12 -10.54 -1.64 0.81
CA LEU A 12 -10.34 -3.03 0.41
C LEU A 12 -9.54 -3.12 -0.86
N ALA A 13 -9.82 -2.25 -1.81
CA ALA A 13 -9.07 -2.25 -3.06
C ALA A 13 -7.62 -1.87 -2.82
N ILE A 14 -7.37 -0.89 -1.97
CA ILE A 14 -6.02 -0.47 -1.67
C ILE A 14 -5.27 -1.57 -0.95
N SER A 15 -5.90 -2.21 0.02
CA SER A 15 -5.26 -3.31 0.73
C SER A 15 -4.94 -4.45 -0.21
N SER A 16 -5.84 -4.75 -1.13
CA SER A 16 -5.65 -5.80 -2.10
C SER A 16 -4.48 -5.49 -3.02
N GLU A 17 -4.40 -4.25 -3.48
CA GLU A 17 -3.29 -3.83 -4.32
C GLU A 17 -1.98 -3.90 -3.59
N ALA A 18 -1.98 -3.48 -2.33
CA ALA A 18 -0.77 -3.52 -1.54
C ALA A 18 -0.27 -4.95 -1.42
N GLU A 19 -1.16 -5.89 -1.17
CA GLU A 19 -0.76 -7.28 -1.06
C GLU A 19 -0.28 -7.83 -2.38
N ALA A 20 -0.93 -7.46 -3.47
CA ALA A 20 -0.49 -7.92 -4.78
C ALA A 20 0.92 -7.42 -5.06
N LEU A 21 1.22 -6.18 -4.72
CA LEU A 21 2.56 -5.67 -4.90
C LEU A 21 3.55 -6.39 -4.02
N MET A 22 3.18 -6.67 -2.79
CA MET A 22 4.09 -7.38 -1.89
C MET A 22 4.39 -8.77 -2.39
N ILE A 23 3.40 -9.42 -2.96
CA ILE A 23 3.60 -10.76 -3.52
C ILE A 23 4.51 -10.68 -4.75
N SER A 24 4.29 -9.69 -5.60
CA SER A 24 5.02 -9.60 -6.85
C SER A 24 6.41 -9.01 -6.69
N PHE A 25 6.57 -8.05 -5.81
CA PHE A 25 7.82 -7.28 -5.70
C PHE A 25 8.55 -7.46 -4.38
N GLY A 26 7.91 -8.10 -3.41
CA GLY A 26 8.56 -8.32 -2.13
C GLY A 26 9.03 -7.02 -1.49
N ASP A 27 10.32 -6.94 -1.21
CA ASP A 27 10.89 -5.79 -0.55
C ASP A 27 10.79 -4.52 -1.40
N GLN A 28 10.56 -4.66 -2.69
CA GLN A 28 10.46 -3.53 -3.58
C GLN A 28 9.04 -2.98 -3.69
N ALA A 29 8.09 -3.58 -2.98
CA ALA A 29 6.69 -3.21 -3.12
C ALA A 29 6.45 -1.73 -2.80
N TYR A 30 7.06 -1.23 -1.73
CA TYR A 30 6.87 0.16 -1.36
C TYR A 30 7.42 1.09 -2.45
N ALA A 31 8.61 0.79 -2.92
CA ALA A 31 9.22 1.60 -3.96
C ALA A 31 8.40 1.56 -5.24
N GLU A 32 7.86 0.39 -5.55
CA GLU A 32 7.04 0.25 -6.74
C GLU A 32 5.78 1.09 -6.64
N ALA A 33 5.12 1.06 -5.48
CA ALA A 33 3.93 1.87 -5.27
C ALA A 33 4.24 3.36 -5.41
N ARG A 34 5.35 3.78 -4.84
CA ARG A 34 5.74 5.18 -4.94
C ARG A 34 6.04 5.58 -6.38
N LEU A 35 6.69 4.69 -7.10
CA LEU A 35 6.98 4.95 -8.49
C LEU A 35 5.69 5.13 -9.29
N ARG A 36 4.73 4.27 -9.05
CA ARG A 36 3.45 4.37 -9.75
C ARG A 36 2.73 5.65 -9.40
N ALA A 37 2.88 6.11 -8.15
CA ALA A 37 2.30 7.38 -7.76
C ALA A 37 2.92 8.52 -8.56
N GLU A 38 4.22 8.48 -8.75
CA GLU A 38 4.91 9.53 -9.48
C GLU A 38 4.58 9.51 -10.95
N GLU A 39 4.33 8.35 -11.49
CA GLU A 39 4.02 8.21 -12.91
C GLU A 39 2.55 8.33 -13.21
N ALA A 40 1.72 8.48 -12.20
CA ALA A 40 0.29 8.55 -12.41
C ALA A 40 -0.08 9.78 -13.22
N SER A 41 -1.05 9.60 -14.10
CA SER A 41 -1.44 10.67 -15.00
C SER A 41 -2.42 11.66 -14.37
N SER A 42 -2.92 11.38 -13.20
CA SER A 42 -3.85 12.27 -12.55
C SER A 42 -3.57 12.31 -11.05
N ASN A 43 -4.03 13.37 -10.40
CA ASN A 43 -3.86 13.49 -8.97
C ASN A 43 -4.61 12.41 -8.21
N PHE A 44 -5.73 11.97 -8.75
CA PHE A 44 -6.48 10.91 -8.11
C PHE A 44 -5.69 9.62 -8.07
N LEU A 45 -5.11 9.27 -9.20
CA LEU A 45 -4.32 8.05 -9.26
C LEU A 45 -3.08 8.15 -8.40
N ALA A 46 -2.44 9.30 -8.41
CA ALA A 46 -1.26 9.50 -7.59
C ALA A 46 -1.60 9.31 -6.12
N ARG A 47 -2.73 9.86 -5.70
CA ARG A 47 -3.16 9.72 -4.32
C ARG A 47 -3.45 8.26 -3.98
N ASP A 48 -4.10 7.57 -4.88
CA ASP A 48 -4.41 6.16 -4.63
C ASP A 48 -3.15 5.33 -4.49
N TRP A 49 -2.17 5.57 -5.36
CA TRP A 49 -0.93 4.82 -5.27
C TRP A 49 -0.14 5.17 -4.01
N ASN A 50 -0.24 6.43 -3.56
CA ASN A 50 0.37 6.79 -2.29
C ASN A 50 -0.31 6.07 -1.13
N GLU A 51 -1.62 5.89 -1.20
CA GLU A 51 -2.31 5.13 -0.18
C GLU A 51 -1.87 3.69 -0.19
N VAL A 52 -1.67 3.13 -1.37
CA VAL A 52 -1.16 1.78 -1.48
C VAL A 52 0.23 1.68 -0.85
N ALA A 53 1.07 2.67 -1.10
CA ALA A 53 2.40 2.69 -0.52
C ALA A 53 2.33 2.71 1.01
N HIS A 54 1.44 3.53 1.55
CA HIS A 54 1.27 3.57 3.00
C HIS A 54 0.84 2.21 3.53
N MET A 55 -0.06 1.56 2.84
CA MET A 55 -0.53 0.26 3.28
C MET A 55 0.60 -0.77 3.23
N VAL A 56 1.41 -0.72 2.19
CA VAL A 56 2.56 -1.61 2.10
C VAL A 56 3.50 -1.37 3.27
N ALA A 57 3.77 -0.11 3.57
CA ALA A 57 4.67 0.23 4.65
C ALA A 57 4.14 -0.31 5.98
N ARG A 58 2.86 -0.16 6.23
CA ARG A 58 2.28 -0.65 7.46
C ARG A 58 2.39 -2.16 7.58
N LYS A 59 2.06 -2.85 6.51
CA LYS A 59 2.12 -4.31 6.54
C LYS A 59 3.54 -4.80 6.69
N THR A 60 4.46 -4.12 6.05
CA THR A 60 5.87 -4.51 6.10
C THR A 60 6.47 -4.24 7.47
N MET A 61 6.15 -3.12 8.05
CA MET A 61 6.75 -2.73 9.32
C MET A 61 6.34 -3.61 10.46
N LYS A 62 5.15 -4.18 10.40
CA LYS A 62 4.71 -5.05 11.47
C LYS A 62 5.60 -6.26 11.63
N ARG A 63 5.98 -6.85 10.51
CA ARG A 63 6.77 -8.07 10.54
C ARG A 63 8.17 -7.86 11.07
N PRO A 64 8.91 -6.88 10.53
CA PRO A 64 10.27 -6.68 11.01
C PRO A 64 10.33 -6.42 12.51
N THR A 65 9.37 -5.65 13.00
CA THR A 65 9.34 -5.35 14.42
C THR A 65 9.14 -6.61 15.23
N PHE A 66 8.22 -7.44 14.77
CA PHE A 66 7.94 -8.70 15.45
C PHE A 66 9.17 -9.58 15.47
N LEU A 67 9.82 -9.70 14.33
CA LEU A 67 11.00 -10.55 14.25
C LEU A 67 12.13 -10.03 15.12
N ALA A 68 12.29 -8.74 15.16
CA ALA A 68 13.33 -8.16 15.99
C ALA A 68 13.11 -8.52 17.45
N GLN A 69 11.88 -8.52 17.88
CA GLN A 69 11.57 -8.88 19.26
C GLN A 69 11.85 -10.34 19.52
N VAL A 70 11.58 -11.16 18.56
CA VAL A 70 11.80 -12.59 18.73
C VAL A 70 13.26 -12.89 18.95
N PHE A 71 14.13 -12.15 18.30
CA PHE A 71 15.55 -12.42 18.39
C PHE A 71 16.21 -11.80 19.58
N HIS A 72 15.48 -11.08 20.34
CA HIS A 72 16.01 -10.57 21.58
C HIS A 72 15.73 -11.54 22.71
#